data_bb998ec5c4bd931187e357293dd8214c
#
_entry.id   bb998ec5c4bd931187e357293dd8214c
#
_cell.length_a   1.000
_cell.length_b   1.000
_cell.length_c   1.000
_cell.angle_alpha   90.00
_cell.angle_beta   90.00
_cell.angle_gamma   90.00
#
_symmetry.space_group_name_H-M   'P 1'
#
loop_
_entity.id
_entity.type
_entity.pdbx_description
1 polymer ?
#
loop_
_entity_poly.entity_id
_entity_poly.type
_entity_poly.pdbx_seq_one_letter_code
_entity_poly.pdbx_strand_id
1 'polypeptide(L)'
;MRKITMTLLTLLFALLPLAGAYGQAAQPSFAITPPPLPDDMVPVPAGNKLFLGTHAVGTQNYVCKPSGAGVAYVLFTPQATLFGEDGGQVITHYNSPNPFEPNTDPKVVAPEGTIRATWQYRDTSRVWAKVHANDPITGKKGAVTVDQKAIAWLLLDRVGSQDGPTGGDTLTKTTFVQRLNTTGGLAPSTGCSSLTDLGNTAFVPYTADYFFYQKAD
;
A
#
# COMPACT_ATOMS: atom_id res chain seq x y z
N MET A 1 -7.52 -87.42 -15.28
CA MET A 1 -7.06 -86.14 -14.68
C MET A 1 -7.28 -85.08 -15.71
N ARG A 2 -8.36 -84.25 -15.56
CA ARG A 2 -8.71 -83.11 -16.47
C ARG A 2 -8.15 -81.84 -15.85
N LYS A 3 -7.24 -81.13 -16.54
CA LYS A 3 -6.75 -79.84 -16.15
C LYS A 3 -7.72 -78.81 -16.63
N ILE A 4 -8.26 -78.01 -15.71
CA ILE A 4 -9.14 -76.85 -15.97
C ILE A 4 -8.22 -75.64 -16.03
N THR A 5 -8.09 -74.99 -17.20
CA THR A 5 -7.36 -73.74 -17.38
C THR A 5 -8.34 -72.59 -17.16
N MET A 6 -8.12 -71.80 -16.13
CA MET A 6 -8.92 -70.63 -15.76
C MET A 6 -8.32 -69.41 -16.44
N THR A 7 -8.99 -68.84 -17.43
CA THR A 7 -8.58 -67.61 -18.12
C THR A 7 -9.08 -66.43 -17.35
N LEU A 8 -8.12 -65.63 -16.81
CA LEU A 8 -8.42 -64.39 -16.07
C LEU A 8 -8.63 -63.26 -17.10
N LEU A 9 -9.83 -62.72 -17.18
CA LEU A 9 -10.19 -61.58 -18.07
C LEU A 9 -9.98 -60.31 -17.27
N THR A 10 -8.90 -59.56 -17.56
CA THR A 10 -8.58 -58.26 -16.92
C THR A 10 -9.34 -57.16 -17.65
N LEU A 11 -10.34 -56.59 -16.99
CA LEU A 11 -11.03 -55.40 -17.46
C LEU A 11 -10.19 -54.16 -17.12
N LEU A 12 -9.63 -53.50 -18.13
CA LEU A 12 -8.94 -52.20 -18.01
C LEU A 12 -10.01 -51.07 -18.05
N PHE A 13 -10.28 -50.48 -16.91
CA PHE A 13 -11.08 -49.22 -16.85
C PHE A 13 -10.15 -48.04 -17.19
N ALA A 14 -10.33 -47.47 -18.38
CA ALA A 14 -9.69 -46.20 -18.74
C ALA A 14 -10.43 -45.04 -18.08
N LEU A 15 -9.86 -44.47 -17.02
CA LEU A 15 -10.28 -43.18 -16.45
C LEU A 15 -9.80 -42.06 -17.38
N LEU A 16 -10.72 -41.48 -18.17
CA LEU A 16 -10.50 -40.23 -18.87
C LEU A 16 -10.56 -39.06 -17.86
N PRO A 17 -9.52 -38.21 -17.73
CA PRO A 17 -9.64 -37.00 -16.92
C PRO A 17 -10.56 -36.02 -17.65
N LEU A 18 -11.72 -35.67 -17.07
CA LEU A 18 -12.45 -34.48 -17.46
C LEU A 18 -11.61 -33.25 -17.04
N ALA A 19 -10.82 -32.72 -17.96
CA ALA A 19 -10.25 -31.39 -17.83
C ALA A 19 -11.38 -30.36 -18.01
N GLY A 20 -12.03 -30.00 -16.92
CA GLY A 20 -12.92 -28.85 -16.91
C GLY A 20 -12.10 -27.58 -17.18
N ALA A 21 -12.25 -27.02 -18.39
CA ALA A 21 -11.78 -25.68 -18.69
C ALA A 21 -12.60 -24.70 -17.84
N TYR A 22 -12.12 -24.35 -16.66
CA TYR A 22 -12.62 -23.19 -15.92
C TYR A 22 -12.22 -21.95 -16.72
N GLY A 23 -13.13 -21.48 -17.58
CA GLY A 23 -12.99 -20.18 -18.23
C GLY A 23 -12.90 -19.13 -17.13
N GLN A 24 -11.70 -18.58 -16.91
CA GLN A 24 -11.51 -17.42 -16.06
C GLN A 24 -12.27 -16.27 -16.73
N ALA A 25 -13.42 -15.88 -16.16
CA ALA A 25 -14.13 -14.69 -16.59
C ALA A 25 -13.12 -13.52 -16.47
N ALA A 26 -12.91 -12.79 -17.57
CA ALA A 26 -12.08 -11.60 -17.56
C ALA A 26 -12.66 -10.65 -16.50
N GLN A 27 -11.89 -10.35 -15.46
CA GLN A 27 -12.26 -9.33 -14.49
C GLN A 27 -12.35 -7.99 -15.23
N PRO A 28 -13.38 -7.17 -14.96
CA PRO A 28 -13.45 -5.85 -15.57
C PRO A 28 -12.20 -5.06 -15.15
N SER A 29 -11.40 -4.61 -16.14
CA SER A 29 -10.30 -3.71 -15.88
C SER A 29 -10.85 -2.30 -15.69
N PHE A 30 -10.50 -1.66 -14.57
CA PHE A 30 -10.84 -0.26 -14.30
C PHE A 30 -9.57 0.57 -14.49
N ALA A 31 -9.57 1.46 -15.48
CA ALA A 31 -8.46 2.42 -15.61
C ALA A 31 -8.41 3.33 -14.37
N ILE A 32 -7.34 3.22 -13.60
CA ILE A 32 -7.11 4.03 -12.41
C ILE A 32 -6.32 5.26 -12.83
N THR A 33 -7.02 6.39 -13.04
CA THR A 33 -6.41 7.64 -13.48
C THR A 33 -6.45 8.69 -12.37
N PRO A 34 -5.38 9.53 -12.24
CA PRO A 34 -5.38 10.60 -11.25
C PRO A 34 -6.54 11.59 -11.52
N PRO A 35 -7.32 11.96 -10.49
CA PRO A 35 -8.31 13.02 -10.61
C PRO A 35 -7.63 14.40 -10.72
N PRO A 36 -8.36 15.47 -11.09
CA PRO A 36 -7.89 16.84 -10.96
C PRO A 36 -7.46 17.12 -9.52
N LEU A 37 -6.32 17.82 -9.35
CA LEU A 37 -5.81 18.17 -8.03
C LEU A 37 -6.47 19.45 -7.52
N PRO A 38 -6.63 19.60 -6.19
CA PRO A 38 -6.97 20.89 -5.58
C PRO A 38 -5.93 21.97 -5.93
N ASP A 39 -6.38 23.23 -6.06
CA ASP A 39 -5.50 24.34 -6.45
C ASP A 39 -4.36 24.58 -5.46
N ASP A 40 -4.57 24.26 -4.18
CA ASP A 40 -3.59 24.41 -3.10
C ASP A 40 -2.69 23.18 -2.90
N MET A 41 -2.82 22.15 -3.75
CA MET A 41 -1.96 20.96 -3.71
C MET A 41 -0.76 21.11 -4.66
N VAL A 42 0.43 20.69 -4.19
CA VAL A 42 1.63 20.59 -5.03
C VAL A 42 1.41 19.53 -6.10
N PRO A 43 1.55 19.85 -7.39
CA PRO A 43 1.50 18.84 -8.45
C PRO A 43 2.77 18.01 -8.48
N VAL A 44 2.74 16.85 -9.12
CA VAL A 44 3.96 16.10 -9.42
C VAL A 44 4.89 16.97 -10.29
N PRO A 45 6.16 17.12 -9.91
CA PRO A 45 7.11 17.94 -10.65
C PRO A 45 7.26 17.51 -12.11
N ALA A 46 7.40 18.48 -13.02
CA ALA A 46 7.63 18.23 -14.43
C ALA A 46 8.80 17.25 -14.67
N GLY A 47 8.78 16.53 -15.80
CA GLY A 47 9.78 15.51 -16.12
C GLY A 47 9.57 14.18 -15.37
N ASN A 48 8.38 13.96 -14.84
CA ASN A 48 7.95 12.67 -14.29
C ASN A 48 6.70 12.19 -15.02
N LYS A 49 6.61 10.87 -15.24
CA LYS A 49 5.48 10.20 -15.87
C LYS A 49 4.87 9.17 -14.92
N LEU A 50 3.55 9.05 -14.94
CA LEU A 50 2.84 7.98 -14.25
C LEU A 50 3.21 6.64 -14.89
N PHE A 51 3.50 5.61 -14.07
CA PHE A 51 3.75 4.26 -14.58
C PHE A 51 2.89 3.19 -13.89
N LEU A 52 2.30 3.49 -12.73
CA LEU A 52 1.45 2.54 -12.03
C LEU A 52 0.36 3.28 -11.23
N GLY A 53 -0.91 2.94 -11.48
CA GLY A 53 -2.07 3.33 -10.69
C GLY A 53 -2.64 2.11 -9.95
N THR A 54 -3.07 2.29 -8.70
CA THR A 54 -3.59 1.22 -7.86
C THR A 54 -4.69 1.72 -6.94
N HIS A 55 -5.66 0.85 -6.61
CA HIS A 55 -6.69 1.11 -5.60
C HIS A 55 -6.35 0.40 -4.29
N ALA A 56 -6.33 1.13 -3.18
CA ALA A 56 -6.01 0.63 -1.86
C ALA A 56 -7.25 0.40 -1.01
N VAL A 57 -7.26 -0.72 -0.30
CA VAL A 57 -8.23 -1.04 0.76
C VAL A 57 -7.45 -1.48 1.99
N GLY A 58 -7.75 -0.88 3.14
CA GLY A 58 -7.03 -1.19 4.36
C GLY A 58 -7.48 -0.41 5.58
N THR A 59 -6.56 -0.25 6.54
CA THR A 59 -6.79 0.49 7.79
C THR A 59 -5.65 1.47 8.06
N GLN A 60 -6.01 2.62 8.64
CA GLN A 60 -5.08 3.47 9.37
C GLN A 60 -5.07 3.01 10.82
N ASN A 61 -3.92 2.60 11.33
CA ASN A 61 -3.78 1.98 12.64
C ASN A 61 -3.22 2.99 13.63
N TYR A 62 -4.02 3.28 14.64
CA TYR A 62 -3.70 4.27 15.68
C TYR A 62 -3.45 3.60 17.02
N VAL A 63 -2.63 4.25 17.84
CA VAL A 63 -2.43 3.89 19.24
C VAL A 63 -2.56 5.14 20.11
N CYS A 64 -3.26 5.01 21.22
CA CYS A 64 -3.40 6.08 22.20
C CYS A 64 -2.07 6.30 22.92
N LYS A 65 -1.51 7.49 22.80
CA LYS A 65 -0.21 7.89 23.38
C LYS A 65 -0.31 9.20 24.13
N PRO A 66 0.64 9.51 25.03
CA PRO A 66 0.76 10.85 25.62
C PRO A 66 0.91 11.90 24.50
N SER A 67 0.16 13.01 24.63
CA SER A 67 0.16 14.11 23.67
C SER A 67 -0.07 15.42 24.42
N GLY A 68 0.94 16.31 24.46
CA GLY A 68 0.90 17.51 25.27
C GLY A 68 0.63 17.19 26.75
N ALA A 69 -0.39 17.84 27.35
CA ALA A 69 -0.82 17.58 28.75
C ALA A 69 -1.83 16.43 28.86
N GLY A 70 -2.18 15.75 27.78
CA GLY A 70 -3.20 14.71 27.73
C GLY A 70 -2.77 13.49 26.93
N VAL A 71 -3.74 12.90 26.24
CA VAL A 71 -3.54 11.74 25.37
C VAL A 71 -4.22 11.99 24.01
N ALA A 72 -3.71 11.34 22.96
CA ALA A 72 -4.32 11.35 21.64
C ALA A 72 -4.02 10.07 20.87
N TYR A 73 -4.88 9.70 19.95
CA TYR A 73 -4.56 8.69 18.96
C TYR A 73 -3.46 9.19 18.01
N VAL A 74 -2.38 8.44 17.94
CA VAL A 74 -1.25 8.69 17.03
C VAL A 74 -1.19 7.56 16.01
N LEU A 75 -1.12 7.90 14.73
CA LEU A 75 -0.93 6.92 13.67
C LEU A 75 0.43 6.22 13.88
N PHE A 76 0.42 4.88 13.92
CA PHE A 76 1.67 4.11 13.98
C PHE A 76 1.97 3.36 12.69
N THR A 77 0.96 2.93 11.92
CA THR A 77 1.17 2.36 10.58
C THR A 77 -0.14 2.34 9.78
N PRO A 78 -0.12 2.62 8.47
CA PRO A 78 -1.14 2.12 7.57
C PRO A 78 -0.97 0.61 7.40
N GLN A 79 -2.03 -0.09 7.05
CA GLN A 79 -1.98 -1.48 6.62
C GLN A 79 -2.99 -1.66 5.50
N ALA A 80 -2.50 -1.73 4.26
CA ALA A 80 -3.38 -1.80 3.10
C ALA A 80 -2.85 -2.75 2.03
N THR A 81 -3.80 -3.35 1.31
CA THR A 81 -3.58 -4.06 0.07
C THR A 81 -3.95 -3.14 -1.09
N LEU A 82 -3.07 -3.03 -2.08
CA LEU A 82 -3.30 -2.27 -3.30
C LEU A 82 -3.53 -3.22 -4.47
N PHE A 83 -4.59 -2.95 -5.20
CA PHE A 83 -5.04 -3.74 -6.35
C PHE A 83 -4.74 -2.97 -7.64
N GLY A 84 -4.28 -3.69 -8.66
CA GLY A 84 -4.09 -3.16 -10.01
C GLY A 84 -5.40 -3.06 -10.77
N GLU A 85 -5.33 -2.57 -12.01
CA GLU A 85 -6.48 -2.42 -12.92
C GLU A 85 -7.19 -3.75 -13.23
N ASP A 86 -6.47 -4.86 -13.13
CA ASP A 86 -7.00 -6.22 -13.29
C ASP A 86 -7.68 -6.76 -12.02
N GLY A 87 -7.75 -5.97 -10.95
CA GLY A 87 -8.28 -6.37 -9.65
C GLY A 87 -7.37 -7.33 -8.87
N GLY A 88 -6.19 -7.66 -9.40
CA GLY A 88 -5.19 -8.46 -8.71
C GLY A 88 -4.44 -7.67 -7.65
N GLN A 89 -4.08 -8.31 -6.54
CA GLN A 89 -3.20 -7.71 -5.53
C GLN A 89 -1.80 -7.50 -6.12
N VAL A 90 -1.30 -6.28 -6.05
CA VAL A 90 0.02 -5.92 -6.59
C VAL A 90 0.98 -5.34 -5.55
N ILE A 91 0.48 -4.62 -4.53
CA ILE A 91 1.30 -3.96 -3.51
C ILE A 91 0.72 -4.20 -2.11
N THR A 92 1.63 -4.30 -1.12
CA THR A 92 1.32 -4.17 0.31
C THR A 92 1.88 -2.83 0.81
N HIS A 93 1.09 -2.06 1.58
CA HIS A 93 1.46 -0.76 2.13
C HIS A 93 1.45 -0.78 3.66
N TYR A 94 2.56 -0.33 4.26
CA TYR A 94 2.79 -0.30 5.71
C TYR A 94 3.90 0.71 6.05
N ASN A 95 4.23 0.91 7.33
CA ASN A 95 5.42 1.64 7.74
C ASN A 95 6.56 0.67 8.05
N SER A 96 7.79 1.01 7.62
CA SER A 96 8.99 0.24 7.98
C SER A 96 10.22 1.15 8.10
N PRO A 97 11.30 0.67 8.76
CA PRO A 97 12.59 1.34 8.72
C PRO A 97 13.08 1.52 7.28
N ASN A 98 13.59 2.72 6.98
CA ASN A 98 14.25 3.03 5.72
C ASN A 98 15.76 2.93 5.88
N PRO A 99 16.46 1.92 5.33
CA PRO A 99 17.89 1.75 5.52
C PRO A 99 18.74 2.83 4.85
N PHE A 100 18.13 3.64 3.97
CA PHE A 100 18.81 4.75 3.28
C PHE A 100 18.75 6.07 4.04
N GLU A 101 18.08 6.11 5.20
CA GLU A 101 17.84 7.31 5.98
C GLU A 101 18.07 7.03 7.48
N PRO A 102 19.16 7.53 8.08
CA PRO A 102 19.47 7.29 9.48
C PRO A 102 18.31 7.70 10.39
N ASN A 103 18.04 6.89 11.42
CA ASN A 103 17.11 7.30 12.46
C ASN A 103 17.75 8.36 13.34
N THR A 104 17.16 9.55 13.36
CA THR A 104 17.60 10.69 14.19
C THR A 104 16.70 10.96 15.38
N ASP A 105 15.56 10.23 15.52
CA ASP A 105 14.67 10.37 16.68
C ASP A 105 15.14 9.43 17.81
N PRO A 106 15.65 9.99 18.95
CA PRO A 106 16.14 9.18 20.07
C PRO A 106 15.02 8.38 20.79
N LYS A 107 13.74 8.71 20.52
CA LYS A 107 12.58 8.02 21.08
C LYS A 107 12.15 6.79 20.29
N VAL A 108 12.68 6.65 19.07
CA VAL A 108 12.34 5.54 18.18
C VAL A 108 13.50 4.56 18.14
N VAL A 109 13.30 3.36 18.65
CA VAL A 109 14.27 2.27 18.54
C VAL A 109 14.07 1.58 17.18
N ALA A 110 14.68 2.15 16.14
CA ALA A 110 14.70 1.58 14.80
C ALA A 110 16.13 1.64 14.26
N PRO A 111 16.99 0.70 14.62
CA PRO A 111 18.40 0.72 14.23
C PRO A 111 18.58 0.62 12.70
N GLU A 112 17.61 0.05 12.00
CA GLU A 112 17.64 -0.09 10.54
C GLU A 112 17.31 1.21 9.79
N GLY A 113 16.97 2.30 10.49
CA GLY A 113 16.72 3.62 9.89
C GLY A 113 15.41 4.28 10.29
N THR A 114 15.15 5.44 9.71
CA THR A 114 13.93 6.23 9.96
C THR A 114 12.69 5.47 9.48
N ILE A 115 11.64 5.42 10.32
CA ILE A 115 10.36 4.81 9.93
C ILE A 115 9.69 5.68 8.85
N ARG A 116 9.36 5.05 7.73
CA ARG A 116 8.70 5.70 6.58
C ARG A 116 7.53 4.89 6.06
N ALA A 117 6.63 5.58 5.38
CA ALA A 117 5.62 4.93 4.56
C ALA A 117 6.30 4.10 3.47
N THR A 118 5.91 2.83 3.36
CA THR A 118 6.57 1.82 2.54
C THR A 118 5.54 1.14 1.66
N TRP A 119 5.89 0.92 0.41
CA TRP A 119 5.14 0.10 -0.54
C TRP A 119 6.05 -1.03 -1.01
N GLN A 120 5.56 -2.26 -0.96
CA GLN A 120 6.24 -3.44 -1.46
C GLN A 120 5.40 -4.07 -2.57
N TYR A 121 5.96 -4.12 -3.78
CA TYR A 121 5.33 -4.76 -4.92
C TYR A 121 5.43 -6.28 -4.82
N ARG A 122 4.60 -7.02 -5.56
CA ARG A 122 4.59 -8.49 -5.58
C ARG A 122 5.91 -9.14 -6.04
N ASP A 123 6.78 -8.40 -6.74
CA ASP A 123 8.14 -8.82 -7.08
C ASP A 123 9.15 -8.56 -5.95
N THR A 124 8.66 -8.15 -4.78
CA THR A 124 9.38 -7.80 -3.56
C THR A 124 10.25 -6.54 -3.61
N SER A 125 10.26 -5.80 -4.74
CA SER A 125 10.85 -4.46 -4.78
C SER A 125 10.10 -3.50 -3.85
N ARG A 126 10.80 -2.52 -3.28
CA ARG A 126 10.26 -1.60 -2.28
C ARG A 126 10.58 -0.15 -2.60
N VAL A 127 9.71 0.73 -2.14
CA VAL A 127 9.94 2.18 -2.10
C VAL A 127 9.50 2.73 -0.75
N TRP A 128 10.31 3.63 -0.19
CA TRP A 128 10.02 4.42 1.01
C TRP A 128 9.82 5.87 0.61
N ALA A 129 8.81 6.51 1.19
CA ALA A 129 8.54 7.90 0.89
C ALA A 129 8.10 8.69 2.13
N LYS A 130 8.27 10.02 2.03
CA LYS A 130 7.80 11.01 3.01
C LYS A 130 6.93 12.06 2.33
N VAL A 131 6.06 12.71 3.09
CA VAL A 131 5.23 13.80 2.56
C VAL A 131 6.13 14.90 1.99
N HIS A 132 5.81 15.35 0.78
CA HIS A 132 6.47 16.47 0.11
C HIS A 132 6.30 17.74 0.95
N ALA A 133 7.37 18.53 1.05
CA ALA A 133 7.32 19.80 1.77
C ALA A 133 6.33 20.77 1.11
N ASN A 134 5.74 21.66 1.90
CA ASN A 134 4.96 22.76 1.33
C ASN A 134 5.89 23.67 0.53
N ASP A 135 5.41 24.12 -0.62
CA ASP A 135 6.13 25.08 -1.46
C ASP A 135 6.07 26.48 -0.82
N PRO A 136 7.19 27.05 -0.36
CA PRO A 136 7.20 28.34 0.30
C PRO A 136 6.91 29.53 -0.63
N ILE A 137 7.02 29.34 -1.95
CA ILE A 137 6.84 30.39 -2.95
C ILE A 137 5.35 30.47 -3.36
N THR A 138 4.76 29.32 -3.69
CA THR A 138 3.36 29.27 -4.16
C THR A 138 2.36 29.04 -3.05
N GLY A 139 2.81 28.64 -1.85
CA GLY A 139 1.96 28.26 -0.73
C GLY A 139 1.25 26.91 -0.89
N LYS A 140 1.52 26.20 -1.98
CA LYS A 140 0.93 24.87 -2.22
C LYS A 140 1.47 23.85 -1.24
N LYS A 141 0.63 22.88 -0.90
CA LYS A 141 0.87 21.91 0.18
C LYS A 141 1.12 20.51 -0.37
N GLY A 142 2.04 19.80 0.25
CA GLY A 142 2.26 18.37 -0.02
C GLY A 142 1.14 17.48 0.56
N ALA A 143 0.35 18.01 1.50
CA ALA A 143 -0.81 17.33 2.11
C ALA A 143 -2.02 18.28 2.14
N VAL A 144 -3.16 17.86 1.58
CA VAL A 144 -4.40 18.64 1.49
C VAL A 144 -5.59 17.80 1.95
N THR A 145 -6.39 18.35 2.86
CA THR A 145 -7.65 17.74 3.27
C THR A 145 -8.74 18.13 2.28
N VAL A 146 -9.17 17.18 1.45
CA VAL A 146 -10.23 17.38 0.44
C VAL A 146 -11.60 17.07 1.02
N ASP A 147 -11.68 15.97 1.79
CA ASP A 147 -12.88 15.58 2.53
C ASP A 147 -12.56 15.58 4.03
N GLN A 148 -13.37 16.29 4.84
CA GLN A 148 -13.24 16.36 6.29
C GLN A 148 -13.50 15.01 6.98
N LYS A 149 -14.06 14.03 6.28
CA LYS A 149 -14.33 12.66 6.77
C LYS A 149 -13.25 11.64 6.35
N ALA A 150 -12.23 12.11 5.63
CA ALA A 150 -11.19 11.27 5.09
C ALA A 150 -9.78 11.78 5.40
N ILE A 151 -8.81 10.88 5.39
CA ILE A 151 -7.39 11.24 5.48
C ILE A 151 -6.97 12.10 4.28
N ALA A 152 -5.97 12.98 4.47
CA ALA A 152 -5.51 13.92 3.46
C ALA A 152 -5.05 13.27 2.15
N TRP A 153 -5.20 13.98 1.05
CA TRP A 153 -4.48 13.70 -0.20
C TRP A 153 -3.02 14.09 -0.02
N LEU A 154 -2.10 13.31 -0.58
CA LEU A 154 -0.67 13.51 -0.40
C LEU A 154 0.09 13.47 -1.71
N LEU A 155 1.10 14.35 -1.84
CA LEU A 155 2.27 14.10 -2.67
C LEU A 155 3.40 13.64 -1.74
N LEU A 156 4.13 12.58 -2.13
CA LEU A 156 5.22 12.04 -1.33
C LEU A 156 6.49 11.91 -2.19
N ASP A 157 7.62 12.34 -1.62
CA ASP A 157 8.95 12.19 -2.20
C ASP A 157 9.52 10.81 -1.87
N ARG A 158 10.07 10.13 -2.84
CA ARG A 158 10.90 8.96 -2.57
C ARG A 158 12.12 9.33 -1.71
N VAL A 159 12.33 8.59 -0.64
CA VAL A 159 13.52 8.72 0.23
C VAL A 159 14.38 7.45 0.26
N GLY A 160 13.96 6.40 -0.40
CA GLY A 160 14.71 5.16 -0.57
C GLY A 160 13.97 4.18 -1.48
N SER A 161 14.71 3.29 -2.12
CA SER A 161 14.15 2.17 -2.87
C SER A 161 15.12 0.99 -2.87
N GLN A 162 14.61 -0.22 -3.00
CA GLN A 162 15.39 -1.44 -2.95
C GLN A 162 14.82 -2.48 -3.92
N ASP A 163 15.71 -3.14 -4.65
CA ASP A 163 15.34 -4.28 -5.47
C ASP A 163 14.90 -5.45 -4.59
N GLY A 164 14.03 -6.28 -5.10
CA GLY A 164 13.70 -7.55 -4.47
C GLY A 164 14.89 -8.52 -4.49
N PRO A 165 15.00 -9.45 -3.53
CA PRO A 165 16.13 -10.38 -3.42
C PRO A 165 16.28 -11.32 -4.62
N THR A 166 15.25 -11.43 -5.46
CA THR A 166 15.25 -12.21 -6.70
C THR A 166 15.30 -11.36 -7.96
N GLY A 167 15.69 -10.06 -7.82
CA GLY A 167 15.86 -9.14 -8.95
C GLY A 167 14.61 -8.41 -9.40
N GLY A 168 13.53 -8.41 -8.61
CA GLY A 168 12.36 -7.57 -8.87
C GLY A 168 12.71 -6.10 -8.68
N ASP A 169 12.32 -5.22 -9.61
CA ASP A 169 12.71 -3.80 -9.65
C ASP A 169 11.56 -2.83 -9.94
N THR A 170 10.32 -3.30 -9.99
CA THR A 170 9.15 -2.52 -10.42
C THR A 170 9.04 -1.16 -9.72
N LEU A 171 9.25 -1.09 -8.39
CA LEU A 171 9.13 0.15 -7.64
C LEU A 171 10.45 0.95 -7.51
N THR A 172 11.58 0.43 -7.97
CA THR A 172 12.89 1.06 -7.68
C THR A 172 13.13 2.37 -8.42
N LYS A 173 12.44 2.57 -9.55
CA LYS A 173 12.50 3.81 -10.35
C LYS A 173 11.51 4.89 -9.89
N THR A 174 10.68 4.60 -8.88
CA THR A 174 9.73 5.57 -8.32
C THR A 174 10.44 6.84 -7.89
N THR A 175 9.92 7.98 -8.29
CA THR A 175 10.37 9.32 -7.87
C THR A 175 9.39 9.96 -6.90
N PHE A 176 8.09 9.83 -7.19
CA PHE A 176 7.00 10.35 -6.38
C PHE A 176 5.88 9.32 -6.24
N VAL A 177 5.16 9.42 -5.14
CA VAL A 177 3.91 8.70 -4.92
C VAL A 177 2.82 9.71 -4.59
N GLN A 178 1.65 9.61 -5.22
CA GLN A 178 0.45 10.35 -4.78
C GLN A 178 -0.52 9.40 -4.10
N ARG A 179 -1.15 9.87 -3.02
CA ARG A 179 -2.34 9.29 -2.40
C ARG A 179 -3.51 10.24 -2.64
N LEU A 180 -4.48 9.82 -3.44
CA LEU A 180 -5.65 10.62 -3.84
C LEU A 180 -6.93 9.82 -3.58
N ASN A 181 -8.11 10.41 -3.84
CA ASN A 181 -9.43 9.74 -3.73
C ASN A 181 -9.64 9.00 -2.40
N THR A 182 -9.22 9.62 -1.30
CA THR A 182 -9.27 9.01 0.02
C THR A 182 -10.69 8.96 0.58
N THR A 183 -11.03 7.87 1.28
CA THR A 183 -12.24 7.77 2.11
C THR A 183 -11.86 7.25 3.50
N GLY A 184 -12.49 7.76 4.55
CA GLY A 184 -12.28 7.28 5.92
C GLY A 184 -10.85 7.47 6.45
N GLY A 185 -10.45 6.60 7.36
CA GLY A 185 -9.10 6.51 7.90
C GLY A 185 -8.75 7.52 8.99
N LEU A 186 -9.65 8.43 9.39
CA LEU A 186 -9.37 9.41 10.45
C LEU A 186 -9.34 8.76 11.84
N ALA A 187 -8.48 9.28 12.71
CA ALA A 187 -8.45 8.86 14.10
C ALA A 187 -9.83 9.01 14.75
N PRO A 188 -10.29 8.03 15.56
CA PRO A 188 -11.56 8.16 16.26
C PRO A 188 -11.52 9.32 17.28
N SER A 189 -12.66 9.96 17.48
CA SER A 189 -12.83 11.01 18.51
C SER A 189 -13.01 10.47 19.93
N THR A 190 -13.19 9.16 20.11
CA THR A 190 -13.44 8.50 21.39
C THR A 190 -12.45 7.33 21.59
N GLY A 191 -12.27 6.90 22.85
CA GLY A 191 -11.41 5.76 23.21
C GLY A 191 -9.94 6.12 23.45
N CYS A 192 -9.59 7.42 23.39
CA CYS A 192 -8.29 7.97 23.80
C CYS A 192 -8.50 9.37 24.37
N SER A 193 -9.06 9.44 25.59
CA SER A 193 -9.45 10.68 26.25
C SER A 193 -8.83 10.87 27.64
N SER A 194 -8.28 9.81 28.21
CA SER A 194 -7.69 9.80 29.55
C SER A 194 -6.42 8.94 29.61
N LEU A 195 -5.63 9.08 30.67
CA LEU A 195 -4.43 8.27 30.88
C LEU A 195 -4.72 6.77 31.02
N THR A 196 -5.95 6.41 31.37
CA THR A 196 -6.37 4.99 31.43
C THR A 196 -6.54 4.36 30.05
N ASP A 197 -6.63 5.19 29.00
CA ASP A 197 -6.77 4.74 27.61
C ASP A 197 -5.42 4.50 26.92
N LEU A 198 -4.30 4.79 27.60
CA LEU A 198 -2.96 4.58 27.04
C LEU A 198 -2.77 3.15 26.54
N GLY A 199 -2.31 3.02 25.30
CA GLY A 199 -2.13 1.72 24.66
C GLY A 199 -3.37 1.21 23.92
N ASN A 200 -4.56 1.81 24.08
CA ASN A 200 -5.71 1.48 23.26
C ASN A 200 -5.37 1.66 21.78
N THR A 201 -5.81 0.72 20.95
CA THR A 201 -5.59 0.76 19.50
C THR A 201 -6.90 0.95 18.75
N ALA A 202 -6.81 1.58 17.59
CA ALA A 202 -7.94 1.71 16.65
C ALA A 202 -7.47 1.39 15.24
N PHE A 203 -8.19 0.49 14.55
CA PHE A 203 -7.95 0.09 13.16
C PHE A 203 -9.07 0.67 12.30
N VAL A 204 -8.82 1.83 11.70
CA VAL A 204 -9.85 2.62 11.03
C VAL A 204 -9.84 2.34 9.54
N PRO A 205 -10.91 1.78 8.96
CA PRO A 205 -10.98 1.49 7.53
C PRO A 205 -10.77 2.73 6.67
N TYR A 206 -10.03 2.57 5.57
CA TYR A 206 -9.87 3.58 4.54
C TYR A 206 -9.74 2.97 3.16
N THR A 207 -10.04 3.75 2.15
CA THR A 207 -9.65 3.49 0.77
C THR A 207 -8.89 4.70 0.21
N ALA A 208 -8.07 4.46 -0.81
CA ALA A 208 -7.35 5.51 -1.52
C ALA A 208 -6.90 4.99 -2.89
N ASP A 209 -6.62 5.90 -3.82
CA ASP A 209 -5.86 5.57 -5.01
C ASP A 209 -4.41 6.01 -4.83
N TYR A 210 -3.47 5.14 -5.21
CA TYR A 210 -2.05 5.43 -5.21
C TYR A 210 -1.51 5.43 -6.63
N PHE A 211 -0.76 6.49 -6.95
CA PHE A 211 -0.15 6.74 -8.25
C PHE A 211 1.36 6.84 -8.09
N PHE A 212 2.09 6.00 -8.82
CA PHE A 212 3.54 5.95 -8.77
C PHE A 212 4.13 6.56 -10.04
N TYR A 213 5.08 7.48 -9.86
CA TYR A 213 5.70 8.23 -10.93
C TYR A 213 7.18 7.89 -11.01
N GLN A 214 7.73 7.92 -12.23
CA GLN A 214 9.15 7.79 -12.50
C GLN A 214 9.62 8.92 -13.40
N LYS A 215 10.93 9.10 -13.59
CA LYS A 215 11.44 10.05 -14.59
C LYS A 215 10.86 9.72 -15.96
N ALA A 216 10.47 10.76 -16.68
CA ALA A 216 10.21 10.66 -18.11
C ALA A 216 11.55 10.47 -18.83
N ASP A 217 11.54 9.68 -19.92
CA ASP A 217 12.71 9.48 -20.79
C ASP A 217 12.99 10.74 -21.59
#